data_1ba426ef53d4231bc904464ef80ae398
#
_entry.id   1ba426ef53d4231bc904464ef80ae398
#
_cell.length_a   1.000
_cell.length_b   1.000
_cell.length_c   1.000
_cell.angle_alpha   90.00
_cell.angle_beta   90.00
_cell.angle_gamma   90.00
#
_symmetry.space_group_name_H-M   'P 1'
#
loop_
_entity.id
_entity.type
_entity.pdbx_description
1 polymer ?
#
loop_
_entity_poly.entity_id
_entity_poly.type
_entity_poly.pdbx_seq_one_letter_code
_entity_poly.pdbx_strand_id
1 'polypeptide(L)'
;MSDITSTAKSAHASKMVLIVDDDPFSLELFSEMLMSLGVTDIHTASNGRVGLRTLTDLPRQPNCLICDVFMPDMDGIEFLEALTKNGYQGGIILVSGQDISMMAIAQEVAVADGLKMIGAYTKPVPIAVLAEALASLD
;
A
#
# COMPACT_ATOMS: atom_id res chain seq x y z
N MET A 1 -27.24 -15.38 12.77
CA MET A 1 -26.12 -14.83 13.56
C MET A 1 -24.91 -14.64 12.65
N SER A 2 -24.44 -13.44 12.58
CA SER A 2 -23.22 -13.18 11.81
C SER A 2 -22.00 -13.50 12.66
N ASP A 3 -21.00 -14.12 12.10
CA ASP A 3 -19.77 -14.35 12.80
C ASP A 3 -18.85 -13.11 12.72
N ILE A 4 -17.86 -13.06 13.58
CA ILE A 4 -16.92 -11.94 13.67
C ILE A 4 -16.11 -11.80 12.39
N THR A 5 -15.74 -12.91 11.77
CA THR A 5 -14.97 -12.92 10.52
C THR A 5 -15.74 -12.24 9.39
N SER A 6 -17.02 -12.57 9.26
CA SER A 6 -17.89 -11.98 8.25
C SER A 6 -18.01 -10.47 8.42
N THR A 7 -18.18 -10.01 9.66
CA THR A 7 -18.26 -8.59 10.00
C THR A 7 -16.96 -7.87 9.68
N ALA A 8 -15.81 -8.47 10.02
CA ALA A 8 -14.51 -7.92 9.74
C ALA A 8 -14.26 -7.78 8.24
N LYS A 9 -14.63 -8.79 7.46
CA LYS A 9 -14.49 -8.73 6.00
C LYS A 9 -15.39 -7.65 5.39
N SER A 10 -16.61 -7.48 5.92
CA SER A 10 -17.50 -6.42 5.44
C SER A 10 -16.92 -5.03 5.70
N ALA A 11 -16.18 -4.84 6.80
CA ALA A 11 -15.56 -3.57 7.11
C ALA A 11 -14.52 -3.14 6.07
N HIS A 12 -13.90 -4.08 5.37
CA HIS A 12 -12.88 -3.79 4.36
C HIS A 12 -13.41 -3.86 2.92
N ALA A 13 -14.67 -4.28 2.72
CA ALA A 13 -15.21 -4.49 1.39
C ALA A 13 -15.28 -3.23 0.54
N SER A 14 -15.40 -2.06 1.16
CA SER A 14 -15.47 -0.78 0.43
C SER A 14 -14.10 -0.14 0.19
N LYS A 15 -13.04 -0.73 0.72
CA LYS A 15 -11.70 -0.17 0.57
C LYS A 15 -11.10 -0.54 -0.79
N MET A 16 -10.43 0.42 -1.38
CA MET A 16 -9.64 0.21 -2.59
C MET A 16 -8.17 0.24 -2.20
N VAL A 17 -7.40 -0.76 -2.64
CA VAL A 17 -5.96 -0.84 -2.36
C VAL A 17 -5.20 -0.96 -3.68
N LEU A 18 -4.15 -0.16 -3.82
CA LEU A 18 -3.21 -0.27 -4.94
C LEU A 18 -1.88 -0.80 -4.39
N ILE A 19 -1.36 -1.85 -5.02
CA ILE A 19 -0.08 -2.44 -4.67
C ILE A 19 0.92 -2.10 -5.77
N VAL A 20 2.05 -1.49 -5.41
CA VAL A 20 3.10 -1.10 -6.35
C VAL A 20 4.37 -1.85 -5.96
N ASP A 21 4.79 -2.79 -6.79
CA ASP A 21 5.95 -3.64 -6.51
C ASP A 21 6.43 -4.24 -7.84
N ASP A 22 7.74 -4.27 -8.06
CA ASP A 22 8.29 -4.83 -9.29
C ASP A 22 8.38 -6.36 -9.29
N ASP A 23 8.18 -6.98 -8.14
CA ASP A 23 8.19 -8.44 -7.99
C ASP A 23 6.78 -9.00 -8.16
N PRO A 24 6.51 -9.78 -9.24
CA PRO A 24 5.19 -10.36 -9.46
C PRO A 24 4.74 -11.26 -8.32
N PHE A 25 5.65 -11.94 -7.65
CA PHE A 25 5.32 -12.79 -6.51
C PHE A 25 4.78 -11.97 -5.35
N SER A 26 5.41 -10.82 -5.06
CA SER A 26 4.92 -9.91 -4.02
C SER A 26 3.54 -9.36 -4.34
N LEU A 27 3.30 -8.97 -5.59
CA LEU A 27 1.99 -8.48 -6.02
C LEU A 27 0.91 -9.53 -5.78
N GLU A 28 1.18 -10.77 -6.16
CA GLU A 28 0.23 -11.86 -5.98
C GLU A 28 -0.01 -12.16 -4.50
N LEU A 29 1.06 -12.22 -3.70
CA LEU A 29 0.96 -12.52 -2.28
C LEU A 29 0.15 -11.47 -1.53
N PHE A 30 0.45 -10.19 -1.74
CA PHE A 30 -0.32 -9.11 -1.11
C PHE A 30 -1.78 -9.12 -1.56
N SER A 31 -2.03 -9.39 -2.84
CA SER A 31 -3.40 -9.48 -3.35
C SER A 31 -4.18 -10.58 -2.64
N GLU A 32 -3.59 -11.75 -2.47
CA GLU A 32 -4.23 -12.87 -1.78
C GLU A 32 -4.50 -12.55 -0.31
N MET A 33 -3.53 -11.92 0.36
CA MET A 33 -3.68 -11.52 1.76
C MET A 33 -4.83 -10.51 1.91
N LEU A 34 -4.90 -9.53 1.03
CA LEU A 34 -5.96 -8.52 1.04
C LEU A 34 -7.33 -9.16 0.81
N MET A 35 -7.43 -10.09 -0.12
CA MET A 35 -8.67 -10.81 -0.37
C MET A 35 -9.11 -11.61 0.87
N SER A 36 -8.17 -12.24 1.55
CA SER A 36 -8.46 -12.95 2.80
C SER A 36 -9.00 -12.02 3.88
N LEU A 37 -8.59 -10.75 3.85
CA LEU A 37 -9.06 -9.74 4.81
C LEU A 37 -10.36 -9.06 4.37
N GLY A 38 -10.92 -9.45 3.24
CA GLY A 38 -12.20 -8.93 2.75
C GLY A 38 -12.10 -7.75 1.80
N VAL A 39 -10.90 -7.34 1.41
CA VAL A 39 -10.73 -6.30 0.40
C VAL A 39 -11.04 -6.88 -0.96
N THR A 40 -11.94 -6.25 -1.71
CA THR A 40 -12.39 -6.74 -3.02
C THR A 40 -11.91 -5.87 -4.18
N ASP A 41 -11.56 -4.62 -3.91
CA ASP A 41 -11.14 -3.67 -4.95
C ASP A 41 -9.62 -3.50 -4.87
N ILE A 42 -8.92 -4.38 -5.58
CA ILE A 42 -7.46 -4.48 -5.52
C ILE A 42 -6.88 -4.20 -6.90
N HIS A 43 -5.94 -3.29 -6.96
CA HIS A 43 -5.22 -2.94 -8.18
C HIS A 43 -3.73 -3.16 -7.96
N THR A 44 -3.03 -3.52 -9.02
CA THR A 44 -1.59 -3.76 -8.96
C THR A 44 -0.86 -2.97 -10.03
N ALA A 45 0.36 -2.57 -9.72
CA ALA A 45 1.24 -1.92 -10.66
C ALA A 45 2.64 -2.49 -10.48
N SER A 46 3.30 -2.80 -11.59
CA SER A 46 4.59 -3.48 -11.57
C SER A 46 5.78 -2.54 -11.42
N ASN A 47 5.55 -1.24 -11.39
CA ASN A 47 6.59 -0.25 -11.14
C ASN A 47 5.96 1.08 -10.77
N GLY A 48 6.81 2.05 -10.37
CA GLY A 48 6.33 3.35 -9.91
C GLY A 48 5.58 4.15 -10.96
N ARG A 49 6.05 4.13 -12.21
CA ARG A 49 5.40 4.88 -13.29
C ARG A 49 4.01 4.34 -13.57
N VAL A 50 3.88 3.02 -13.63
CA VAL A 50 2.58 2.38 -13.82
C VAL A 50 1.67 2.69 -12.63
N GLY A 51 2.23 2.70 -11.41
CA GLY A 51 1.48 3.05 -10.21
C GLY A 51 0.90 4.45 -10.28
N LEU A 52 1.70 5.43 -10.68
CA LEU A 52 1.24 6.82 -10.83
C LEU A 52 0.17 6.96 -11.89
N ARG A 53 0.35 6.26 -13.01
CA ARG A 53 -0.65 6.25 -14.09
C ARG A 53 -1.95 5.63 -13.61
N THR A 54 -1.86 4.53 -12.89
CA THR A 54 -3.02 3.85 -12.33
C THR A 54 -3.80 4.78 -11.39
N LEU A 55 -3.09 5.53 -10.55
CA LEU A 55 -3.74 6.51 -9.67
C LEU A 55 -4.53 7.56 -10.47
N THR A 56 -3.98 8.02 -11.57
CA THR A 56 -4.65 8.99 -12.44
C THR A 56 -5.89 8.40 -13.09
N ASP A 57 -5.83 7.13 -13.48
CA ASP A 57 -6.91 6.48 -14.24
C ASP A 57 -8.04 5.94 -13.35
N LEU A 58 -7.79 5.74 -12.06
CA LEU A 58 -8.80 5.22 -11.14
C LEU A 58 -9.90 6.25 -10.90
N PRO A 59 -11.15 5.80 -10.69
CA PRO A 59 -12.29 6.71 -10.48
C PRO A 59 -12.21 7.49 -9.17
N ARG A 60 -11.43 7.00 -8.22
CA ARG A 60 -11.16 7.68 -6.95
C ARG A 60 -9.80 7.26 -6.44
N GLN A 61 -9.28 7.96 -5.45
CA GLN A 61 -8.01 7.58 -4.84
C GLN A 61 -8.17 6.29 -4.03
N PRO A 62 -7.19 5.38 -4.10
CA PRO A 62 -7.20 4.23 -3.19
C PRO A 62 -7.19 4.68 -1.73
N ASN A 63 -7.82 3.89 -0.88
CA ASN A 63 -7.77 4.11 0.56
C ASN A 63 -6.37 3.82 1.11
N CYS A 64 -5.64 2.92 0.44
CA CYS A 64 -4.31 2.50 0.85
C CYS A 64 -3.45 2.19 -0.36
N LEU A 65 -2.17 2.57 -0.26
CA LEU A 65 -1.11 2.14 -1.17
C LEU A 65 -0.17 1.24 -0.41
N ILE A 66 0.18 0.09 -0.99
CA ILE A 66 1.27 -0.74 -0.50
C ILE A 66 2.39 -0.59 -1.53
N CYS A 67 3.50 0.00 -1.12
CA CYS A 67 4.57 0.37 -2.04
C CYS A 67 5.91 -0.20 -1.63
N ASP A 68 6.58 -0.88 -2.56
CA ASP A 68 7.96 -1.32 -2.37
C ASP A 68 8.88 -0.10 -2.46
N VAL A 69 9.84 0.00 -1.54
CA VAL A 69 10.81 1.08 -1.52
C VAL A 69 11.83 0.94 -2.65
N PHE A 70 12.13 -0.29 -3.05
CA PHE A 70 13.10 -0.55 -4.11
C PHE A 70 12.43 -0.98 -5.41
N MET A 71 12.46 -0.10 -6.39
CA MET A 71 11.96 -0.39 -7.74
C MET A 71 12.96 0.14 -8.76
N PRO A 72 13.22 -0.58 -9.86
CA PRO A 72 14.27 -0.20 -10.81
C PRO A 72 14.00 1.09 -11.59
N ASP A 73 12.73 1.43 -11.81
CA ASP A 73 12.37 2.61 -12.60
C ASP A 73 12.26 3.89 -11.77
N MET A 74 11.88 3.75 -10.51
CA MET A 74 11.60 4.88 -9.64
C MET A 74 11.69 4.38 -8.19
N ASP A 75 12.58 4.94 -7.40
CA ASP A 75 12.69 4.51 -6.00
C ASP A 75 11.50 5.03 -5.17
N GLY A 76 11.41 4.51 -3.95
CA GLY A 76 10.28 4.83 -3.08
C GLY A 76 10.22 6.32 -2.73
N ILE A 77 11.36 6.99 -2.63
CA ILE A 77 11.39 8.43 -2.31
C ILE A 77 10.82 9.24 -3.46
N GLU A 78 11.24 8.95 -4.69
CA GLU A 78 10.71 9.61 -5.88
C GLU A 78 9.21 9.38 -6.01
N PHE A 79 8.77 8.17 -5.72
CA PHE A 79 7.35 7.82 -5.78
C PHE A 79 6.54 8.62 -4.75
N LEU A 80 7.05 8.73 -3.52
CA LEU A 80 6.39 9.51 -2.46
C LEU A 80 6.31 11.00 -2.82
N GLU A 81 7.36 11.55 -3.42
CA GLU A 81 7.34 12.94 -3.88
C GLU A 81 6.27 13.15 -4.95
N ALA A 82 6.13 12.20 -5.87
CA ALA A 82 5.09 12.26 -6.90
C ALA A 82 3.70 12.17 -6.29
N LEU A 83 3.50 11.33 -5.28
CA LEU A 83 2.23 11.22 -4.56
C LEU A 83 1.86 12.56 -3.93
N THR A 84 2.83 13.22 -3.31
CA THR A 84 2.60 14.54 -2.71
C THR A 84 2.15 15.55 -3.75
N LYS A 85 2.81 15.58 -4.89
CA LYS A 85 2.47 16.50 -5.99
C LYS A 85 1.06 16.23 -6.54
N ASN A 86 0.66 14.98 -6.53
CA ASN A 86 -0.67 14.58 -7.03
C ASN A 86 -1.76 14.70 -5.98
N GLY A 87 -1.42 15.14 -4.78
CA GLY A 87 -2.41 15.34 -3.72
C GLY A 87 -2.99 14.07 -3.16
N TYR A 88 -2.21 13.00 -3.11
CA TYR A 88 -2.69 11.74 -2.56
C TYR A 88 -2.98 11.87 -1.06
N GLN A 89 -4.16 11.44 -0.63
CA GLN A 89 -4.61 11.58 0.75
C GLN A 89 -4.89 10.25 1.46
N GLY A 90 -4.71 9.14 0.79
CA GLY A 90 -4.92 7.82 1.38
C GLY A 90 -3.76 7.38 2.26
N GLY A 91 -3.90 6.24 2.90
CA GLY A 91 -2.85 5.65 3.72
C GLY A 91 -1.74 5.05 2.85
N ILE A 92 -0.55 4.99 3.41
CA ILE A 92 0.62 4.42 2.74
C ILE A 92 1.28 3.39 3.64
N ILE A 93 1.50 2.20 3.09
CA ILE A 93 2.31 1.15 3.70
C ILE A 93 3.55 0.98 2.85
N LEU A 94 4.72 1.22 3.43
CA LEU A 94 5.99 0.95 2.76
C LEU A 94 6.47 -0.45 3.12
N VAL A 95 7.01 -1.15 2.14
CA VAL A 95 7.58 -2.48 2.35
C VAL A 95 8.95 -2.55 1.70
N SER A 96 9.84 -3.34 2.29
CA SER A 96 11.18 -3.54 1.74
C SER A 96 11.67 -4.93 2.06
N GLY A 97 12.28 -5.58 1.07
CA GLY A 97 12.92 -6.88 1.26
C GLY A 97 14.39 -6.78 1.63
N GLN A 98 14.99 -5.60 1.59
CA GLN A 98 16.44 -5.49 1.68
C GLN A 98 16.97 -4.42 2.62
N ASP A 99 16.68 -3.15 2.38
CA ASP A 99 17.40 -2.06 3.02
C ASP A 99 16.53 -1.25 3.96
N ILE A 100 16.75 -1.44 5.25
CA ILE A 100 16.04 -0.72 6.31
C ILE A 100 16.38 0.77 6.30
N SER A 101 17.61 1.13 5.91
CA SER A 101 18.03 2.53 5.86
C SER A 101 17.21 3.33 4.87
N MET A 102 16.98 2.79 3.69
CA MET A 102 16.18 3.46 2.67
C MET A 102 14.73 3.63 3.14
N MET A 103 14.20 2.63 3.84
CA MET A 103 12.85 2.70 4.38
C MET A 103 12.72 3.82 5.41
N ALA A 104 13.71 3.97 6.29
CA ALA A 104 13.71 5.03 7.29
C ALA A 104 13.70 6.42 6.64
N ILE A 105 14.52 6.60 5.61
CA ILE A 105 14.57 7.86 4.86
C ILE A 105 13.23 8.14 4.17
N ALA A 106 12.65 7.11 3.55
CA ALA A 106 11.37 7.25 2.86
C ALA A 106 10.25 7.65 3.84
N GLN A 107 10.24 7.07 5.05
CA GLN A 107 9.27 7.44 6.08
C GLN A 107 9.42 8.90 6.49
N GLU A 108 10.66 9.37 6.67
CA GLU A 108 10.91 10.76 7.05
C GLU A 108 10.41 11.71 5.97
N VAL A 109 10.67 11.40 4.71
CA VAL A 109 10.20 12.20 3.58
C VAL A 109 8.68 12.25 3.55
N ALA A 110 8.03 11.10 3.71
CA ALA A 110 6.57 11.01 3.68
C ALA A 110 5.93 11.86 4.79
N VAL A 111 6.44 11.75 6.01
CA VAL A 111 5.92 12.50 7.15
C VAL A 111 6.14 14.01 6.94
N ALA A 112 7.33 14.40 6.49
CA ALA A 112 7.64 15.79 6.23
C ALA A 112 6.72 16.40 5.16
N ASP A 113 6.32 15.60 4.17
CA ASP A 113 5.45 16.03 3.08
C ASP A 113 3.96 15.94 3.43
N GLY A 114 3.62 15.51 4.62
CA GLY A 114 2.24 15.41 5.07
C GLY A 114 1.47 14.20 4.57
N LEU A 115 2.17 13.18 4.06
CA LEU A 115 1.54 11.93 3.65
C LEU A 115 1.17 11.08 4.87
N LYS A 116 0.11 10.29 4.71
CA LYS A 116 -0.43 9.49 5.80
C LYS A 116 0.22 8.12 5.86
N MET A 117 1.31 8.00 6.60
CA MET A 117 1.99 6.72 6.80
C MET A 117 1.23 5.89 7.82
N ILE A 118 0.79 4.69 7.42
CA ILE A 118 0.10 3.77 8.34
C ILE A 118 0.92 2.52 8.65
N GLY A 119 2.05 2.33 7.97
CA GLY A 119 2.95 1.24 8.29
C GLY A 119 4.19 1.24 7.42
N ALA A 120 5.26 0.62 7.96
CA ALA A 120 6.49 0.40 7.22
C ALA A 120 7.08 -0.91 7.72
N TYR A 121 7.20 -1.89 6.86
CA TYR A 121 7.53 -3.26 7.25
C TYR A 121 8.56 -3.87 6.33
N THR A 122 9.35 -4.79 6.88
CA THR A 122 10.22 -5.64 6.07
C THR A 122 9.43 -6.86 5.59
N LYS A 123 9.72 -7.30 4.37
CA LYS A 123 9.12 -8.53 3.83
C LYS A 123 9.77 -9.75 4.48
N PRO A 124 9.03 -10.82 4.73
CA PRO A 124 7.61 -10.99 4.48
C PRO A 124 6.76 -10.31 5.56
N VAL A 125 5.65 -9.72 5.16
CA VAL A 125 4.73 -9.03 6.09
C VAL A 125 3.66 -10.01 6.54
N PRO A 126 3.55 -10.29 7.85
CA PRO A 126 2.48 -11.18 8.34
C PRO A 126 1.10 -10.59 8.07
N ILE A 127 0.14 -11.47 7.77
CA ILE A 127 -1.22 -11.03 7.50
C ILE A 127 -1.85 -10.26 8.65
N ALA A 128 -1.53 -10.64 9.89
CA ALA A 128 -2.04 -9.95 11.08
C ALA A 128 -1.54 -8.49 11.14
N VAL A 129 -0.30 -8.25 10.73
CA VAL A 129 0.27 -6.91 10.69
C VAL A 129 -0.42 -6.07 9.61
N LEU A 130 -0.65 -6.66 8.46
CA LEU A 130 -1.38 -5.99 7.37
C LEU A 130 -2.81 -5.64 7.79
N ALA A 131 -3.48 -6.57 8.46
CA ALA A 131 -4.83 -6.35 8.97
C ALA A 131 -4.88 -5.17 9.94
N GLU A 132 -3.91 -5.09 10.84
CA GLU A 132 -3.80 -4.02 11.82
C GLU A 132 -3.59 -2.65 11.15
N ALA A 133 -2.71 -2.61 10.16
CA ALA A 133 -2.47 -1.39 9.40
C ALA A 133 -3.73 -0.91 8.67
N LEU A 134 -4.47 -1.83 8.03
CA LEU A 134 -5.71 -1.48 7.35
C LEU A 134 -6.78 -1.01 8.33
N ALA A 135 -6.85 -1.60 9.52
CA ALA A 135 -7.82 -1.20 10.53
C ALA A 135 -7.58 0.24 11.00
N SER A 136 -6.35 0.73 10.93
CA SER A 136 -6.03 2.10 11.31
C SER A 136 -6.64 3.15 10.38
N LEU A 137 -7.16 2.72 9.22
CA LEU A 137 -7.83 3.62 8.27
C LEU A 137 -9.25 3.96 8.68
N ASP A 138 -9.81 3.23 9.61
CA ASP A 138 -11.21 3.40 10.04
C ASP A 138 -11.39 4.45 11.13
#